data_60fc815e34c130bdae4f73c729902878
#
_entry.id   60fc815e34c130bdae4f73c729902878
#
_cell.length_a   1.000
_cell.length_b   1.000
_cell.length_c   1.000
_cell.angle_alpha   90.00
_cell.angle_beta   90.00
_cell.angle_gamma   90.00
#
_symmetry.space_group_name_H-M   'P 1'
#
loop_
_entity.id
_entity.type
_entity.pdbx_description
1 polymer ?
#
loop_
_entity_poly.entity_id
_entity_poly.type
_entity_poly.pdbx_seq_one_letter_code
_entity_poly.pdbx_strand_id
1 'polypeptide(L)'
;MPDLIISTLRGVKTPTLKNGLRTRENLAWAAGLFEGEGSFSYQRRGQYMTIQVELGMTDEDRVKQFYEIVGVGNITGPHCNPKKLHHKGIYRWKVGSFEDVQAVIAMLWLWLGRRRKAKAKKLLQEYHTHKRINRAPESVVSETRRLLAQGLSKRKIAKMIDKSYGFVNHVKRGRTHASAVEVAPQCLIS
;
A
#
# COMPACT_ATOMS: atom_id res chain seq x y z
N MET A 1 34.45 8.47 3.04
CA MET A 1 33.16 7.98 3.60
C MET A 1 32.15 9.09 3.38
N PRO A 2 31.22 9.02 2.42
CA PRO A 2 30.17 10.02 2.30
C PRO A 2 29.00 9.63 3.19
N ASP A 3 28.64 10.55 4.08
CA ASP A 3 27.49 10.46 4.97
C ASP A 3 26.19 10.49 4.16
N LEU A 4 25.43 9.41 4.23
CA LEU A 4 24.08 9.35 3.67
C LEU A 4 23.15 10.15 4.58
N ILE A 5 22.79 11.35 4.14
CA ILE A 5 21.75 12.17 4.77
C ILE A 5 20.41 11.49 4.49
N ILE A 6 19.91 10.74 5.45
CA ILE A 6 18.53 10.23 5.45
C ILE A 6 17.63 11.40 5.84
N SER A 7 17.08 12.08 4.84
CA SER A 7 16.07 13.11 5.07
C SER A 7 14.82 12.48 5.69
N THR A 8 14.50 12.95 6.85
CA THR A 8 13.39 12.58 7.74
C THR A 8 12.06 12.69 7.00
N LEU A 9 11.47 11.58 6.61
CA LEU A 9 10.08 11.49 6.18
C LEU A 9 9.19 11.63 7.42
N ARG A 10 8.67 12.83 7.66
CA ARG A 10 7.70 13.09 8.73
C ARG A 10 6.43 12.27 8.47
N GLY A 11 6.10 11.37 9.39
CA GLY A 11 4.80 10.70 9.47
C GLY A 11 4.78 9.20 9.21
N VAL A 12 5.89 8.56 8.88
CA VAL A 12 5.97 7.09 8.89
C VAL A 12 6.20 6.65 10.33
N LYS A 13 5.19 6.05 10.95
CA LYS A 13 5.40 5.31 12.19
C LYS A 13 6.33 4.14 11.85
N THR A 14 7.63 4.33 12.06
CA THR A 14 8.57 3.21 12.03
C THR A 14 8.10 2.20 13.08
N PRO A 15 7.79 0.95 12.70
CA PRO A 15 7.47 -0.07 13.68
C PRO A 15 8.67 -0.15 14.64
N THR A 16 8.42 -0.01 15.93
CA THR A 16 9.44 -0.20 16.95
C THR A 16 9.96 -1.62 16.82
N LEU A 17 11.11 -1.77 16.17
CA LEU A 17 11.77 -3.05 15.94
C LEU A 17 12.09 -3.64 17.32
N LYS A 18 11.38 -4.68 17.72
CA LYS A 18 11.87 -5.59 18.75
C LYS A 18 13.08 -6.30 18.13
N ASN A 19 14.26 -5.70 18.34
CA ASN A 19 15.53 -6.22 17.86
C ASN A 19 15.71 -7.64 18.40
N GLY A 20 15.56 -8.65 17.59
CA GLY A 20 15.71 -10.06 17.94
C GLY A 20 14.79 -11.03 17.19
N LEU A 21 13.62 -10.59 16.72
CA LEU A 21 12.68 -11.49 16.04
C LEU A 21 12.89 -11.63 14.52
N ARG A 22 13.64 -10.72 13.89
CA ARG A 22 13.91 -10.75 12.44
C ARG A 22 15.24 -11.43 12.10
N THR A 23 15.44 -12.62 12.63
CA THR A 23 16.55 -13.46 12.18
C THR A 23 16.26 -14.04 10.81
N ARG A 24 17.28 -14.55 10.15
CA ARG A 24 17.17 -15.23 8.84
C ARG A 24 16.23 -16.44 8.94
N GLU A 25 16.34 -17.20 10.03
CA GLU A 25 15.55 -18.40 10.32
C GLU A 25 14.06 -18.03 10.50
N ASN A 26 13.76 -17.00 11.26
CA ASN A 26 12.41 -16.53 11.49
C ASN A 26 11.77 -16.01 10.19
N LEU A 27 12.51 -15.29 9.36
CA LEU A 27 12.03 -14.86 8.06
C LEU A 27 11.80 -16.02 7.09
N ALA A 28 12.67 -17.03 7.12
CA ALA A 28 12.48 -18.26 6.33
C ALA A 28 11.22 -19.01 6.78
N TRP A 29 11.00 -19.14 8.09
CA TRP A 29 9.80 -19.74 8.66
C TRP A 29 8.55 -18.96 8.24
N ALA A 30 8.56 -17.63 8.39
CA ALA A 30 7.43 -16.78 8.00
C ALA A 30 7.13 -16.89 6.50
N ALA A 31 8.15 -16.95 5.64
CA ALA A 31 7.99 -17.14 4.21
C ALA A 31 7.40 -18.50 3.87
N GLY A 32 7.84 -19.58 4.53
CA GLY A 32 7.28 -20.91 4.37
C GLY A 32 5.80 -20.97 4.76
N LEU A 33 5.44 -20.36 5.89
CA LEU A 33 4.04 -20.24 6.30
C LEU A 33 3.22 -19.45 5.28
N PHE A 34 3.77 -18.34 4.77
CA PHE A 34 3.13 -17.50 3.76
C PHE A 34 2.99 -18.20 2.40
N GLU A 35 3.90 -19.09 2.03
CA GLU A 35 3.76 -19.91 0.81
C GLU A 35 2.52 -20.81 0.87
N GLY A 36 2.22 -21.41 2.02
CA GLY A 36 1.05 -22.25 2.21
C GLY A 36 -0.25 -21.45 2.35
N GLU A 37 -0.30 -20.54 3.29
CA GLU A 37 -1.52 -19.91 3.80
C GLU A 37 -1.69 -18.45 3.37
N GLY A 38 -0.63 -17.82 2.86
CA GLY A 38 -0.65 -16.41 2.49
C GLY A 38 -1.29 -16.13 1.15
N SER A 39 -1.80 -14.94 0.96
CA SER A 39 -2.31 -14.47 -0.32
C SER A 39 -1.95 -13.01 -0.61
N PHE A 40 -1.75 -12.74 -1.91
CA PHE A 40 -1.68 -11.40 -2.48
C PHE A 40 -2.98 -11.14 -3.23
N SER A 41 -3.65 -10.04 -2.95
CA SER A 41 -4.89 -9.67 -3.63
C SER A 41 -4.92 -8.18 -3.94
N TYR A 42 -5.73 -7.81 -4.93
CA TYR A 42 -6.08 -6.43 -5.18
C TYR A 42 -7.58 -6.35 -5.51
N GLN A 43 -8.18 -5.24 -5.15
CA GLN A 43 -9.56 -4.93 -5.44
C GLN A 43 -9.64 -3.58 -6.14
N ARG A 44 -10.37 -3.52 -7.24
CA ARG A 44 -10.73 -2.28 -7.89
C ARG A 44 -12.13 -1.86 -7.43
N ARG A 45 -12.24 -0.62 -6.94
CA ARG A 45 -13.52 0.01 -6.59
C ARG A 45 -13.63 1.33 -7.33
N GLY A 46 -14.20 1.30 -8.53
CA GLY A 46 -14.24 2.46 -9.42
C GLY A 46 -12.82 2.93 -9.76
N GLN A 47 -12.48 4.15 -9.38
CA GLN A 47 -11.17 4.76 -9.61
C GLN A 47 -10.09 4.32 -8.60
N TYR A 48 -10.47 3.58 -7.55
CA TYR A 48 -9.54 3.20 -6.50
C TYR A 48 -9.10 1.76 -6.64
N MET A 49 -7.83 1.54 -6.45
CA MET A 49 -7.25 0.22 -6.30
C MET A 49 -6.67 0.07 -4.91
N THR A 50 -7.12 -0.94 -4.20
CA THR A 50 -6.54 -1.35 -2.92
C THR A 50 -5.77 -2.64 -3.12
N ILE A 51 -4.58 -2.71 -2.55
CA ILE A 51 -3.79 -3.93 -2.49
C ILE A 51 -3.85 -4.48 -1.07
N GLN A 52 -3.75 -5.79 -0.97
CA GLN A 52 -3.79 -6.47 0.31
C GLN A 52 -2.90 -7.69 0.28
N VAL A 53 -2.16 -7.88 1.36
CA VAL A 53 -1.48 -9.12 1.69
C VAL A 53 -2.14 -9.65 2.94
N GLU A 54 -2.53 -10.92 2.93
CA GLU A 54 -3.19 -11.55 4.07
C GLU A 54 -2.72 -12.98 4.27
N LEU A 55 -2.85 -13.44 5.51
CA LEU A 55 -2.63 -14.80 5.94
C LEU A 55 -3.76 -15.17 6.91
N GLY A 56 -4.41 -16.31 6.69
CA GLY A 56 -5.53 -16.74 7.51
C GLY A 56 -5.37 -18.18 7.96
N MET A 57 -5.51 -18.42 9.29
CA MET A 57 -5.39 -19.73 9.91
C MET A 57 -6.34 -19.88 11.08
N THR A 58 -6.59 -21.12 11.47
CA THR A 58 -7.33 -21.44 12.72
C THR A 58 -6.41 -21.42 13.94
N ASP A 59 -5.10 -21.44 13.76
CA ASP A 59 -4.09 -21.40 14.82
C ASP A 59 -3.69 -19.95 15.07
N GLU A 60 -4.18 -19.40 16.18
CA GLU A 60 -3.93 -18.01 16.58
C GLU A 60 -2.45 -17.74 16.84
N ASP A 61 -1.76 -18.69 17.49
CA ASP A 61 -0.37 -18.49 17.91
C ASP A 61 0.55 -18.38 16.70
N ARG A 62 0.28 -19.13 15.62
CA ARG A 62 1.02 -19.02 14.36
C ARG A 62 0.80 -17.68 13.67
N VAL A 63 -0.42 -17.17 13.71
CA VAL A 63 -0.74 -15.84 13.14
C VAL A 63 -0.05 -14.74 13.95
N LYS A 64 -0.03 -14.83 15.28
CA LYS A 64 0.67 -13.91 16.17
C LYS A 64 2.19 -13.95 15.94
N GLN A 65 2.76 -15.15 15.89
CA GLN A 65 4.20 -15.34 15.61
C GLN A 65 4.59 -14.72 14.27
N PHE A 66 3.79 -14.96 13.22
CA PHE A 66 4.00 -14.33 11.92
C PHE A 66 3.98 -12.80 12.01
N TYR A 67 2.98 -12.23 12.67
CA TYR A 67 2.88 -10.79 12.88
C TYR A 67 4.09 -10.21 13.63
N GLU A 68 4.55 -10.88 14.67
CA GLU A 68 5.73 -10.43 15.43
C GLU A 68 7.00 -10.41 14.59
N ILE A 69 7.17 -11.39 13.70
CA ILE A 69 8.31 -11.46 12.80
C ILE A 69 8.27 -10.36 11.74
N VAL A 70 7.13 -10.17 11.07
CA VAL A 70 7.01 -9.15 10.01
C VAL A 70 6.87 -7.74 10.58
N GLY A 71 6.28 -7.59 11.79
CA GLY A 71 6.19 -6.35 12.55
C GLY A 71 5.28 -5.28 11.97
N VAL A 72 4.45 -5.62 10.97
CA VAL A 72 3.49 -4.70 10.33
C VAL A 72 2.16 -5.41 10.09
N GLY A 73 1.08 -4.64 9.92
CA GLY A 73 -0.27 -5.15 9.67
C GLY A 73 -1.12 -5.25 10.94
N ASN A 74 -2.25 -5.94 10.82
CA ASN A 74 -3.21 -6.12 11.91
C ASN A 74 -3.71 -7.56 11.93
N ILE A 75 -3.97 -8.09 13.13
CA ILE A 75 -4.63 -9.37 13.33
C ILE A 75 -6.10 -9.12 13.67
N THR A 76 -6.99 -9.88 13.07
CA THR A 76 -8.43 -9.89 13.38
C THR A 76 -8.93 -11.33 13.52
N GLY A 77 -9.95 -11.54 14.31
CA GLY A 77 -10.55 -12.86 14.54
C GLY A 77 -10.81 -13.13 16.02
N PRO A 78 -11.33 -14.32 16.35
CA PRO A 78 -11.70 -15.38 15.40
C PRO A 78 -12.95 -15.05 14.58
N HIS A 79 -12.86 -15.25 13.27
CA HIS A 79 -14.01 -15.12 12.37
C HIS A 79 -14.70 -16.48 12.25
N CYS A 80 -15.87 -16.61 12.86
CA CYS A 80 -16.69 -17.83 12.80
C CYS A 80 -17.76 -17.66 11.71
N ASN A 81 -18.04 -18.73 10.97
CA ASN A 81 -19.17 -18.77 10.05
C ASN A 81 -20.43 -19.23 10.80
N PRO A 82 -21.47 -18.38 10.95
CA PRO A 82 -22.68 -18.74 11.69
C PRO A 82 -23.41 -19.96 11.13
N LYS A 83 -23.23 -20.25 9.84
CA LYS A 83 -23.82 -21.40 9.15
C LYS A 83 -23.03 -22.70 9.31
N LYS A 84 -21.86 -22.65 9.93
CA LYS A 84 -20.93 -23.77 10.08
C LYS A 84 -20.39 -23.82 11.50
N LEU A 85 -21.27 -24.11 12.46
CA LEU A 85 -20.98 -24.13 13.89
C LEU A 85 -19.82 -25.05 14.32
N HIS A 86 -19.52 -26.08 13.49
CA HIS A 86 -18.42 -27.02 13.76
C HIS A 86 -17.05 -26.55 13.25
N HIS A 87 -17.00 -25.45 12.53
CA HIS A 87 -15.71 -24.91 12.03
C HIS A 87 -15.06 -24.02 13.09
N LYS A 88 -13.78 -24.27 13.34
CA LYS A 88 -12.96 -23.39 14.18
C LYS A 88 -12.93 -21.99 13.57
N GLY A 89 -12.91 -20.96 14.41
CA GLY A 89 -12.75 -19.57 13.97
C GLY A 89 -11.41 -19.36 13.27
N ILE A 90 -11.40 -18.48 12.29
CA ILE A 90 -10.20 -18.14 11.51
C ILE A 90 -9.64 -16.82 12.02
N TYR A 91 -8.38 -16.81 12.41
CA TYR A 91 -7.60 -15.60 12.66
C TYR A 91 -6.97 -15.14 11.35
N ARG A 92 -7.01 -13.84 11.10
CA ARG A 92 -6.45 -13.25 9.89
C ARG A 92 -5.48 -12.13 10.23
N TRP A 93 -4.26 -12.28 9.74
CA TRP A 93 -3.35 -11.15 9.62
C TRP A 93 -3.49 -10.52 8.25
N LYS A 94 -3.48 -9.18 8.19
CA LYS A 94 -3.57 -8.45 6.93
C LYS A 94 -2.81 -7.14 6.97
N VAL A 95 -2.35 -6.71 5.80
CA VAL A 95 -1.73 -5.42 5.54
C VAL A 95 -2.24 -4.88 4.20
N GLY A 96 -2.47 -3.58 4.11
CA GLY A 96 -3.08 -2.97 2.92
C GLY A 96 -2.48 -1.61 2.52
N SER A 97 -1.58 -1.01 3.33
CA SER A 97 -0.82 0.15 2.87
C SER A 97 0.23 -0.30 1.84
N PHE A 98 0.51 0.53 0.85
CA PHE A 98 1.46 0.18 -0.20
C PHE A 98 2.87 -0.04 0.37
N GLU A 99 3.28 0.81 1.30
CA GLU A 99 4.56 0.79 1.97
C GLU A 99 4.76 -0.51 2.77
N ASP A 100 3.76 -0.89 3.57
CA ASP A 100 3.82 -2.12 4.35
C ASP A 100 3.77 -3.38 3.48
N VAL A 101 2.96 -3.36 2.40
CA VAL A 101 2.93 -4.46 1.42
C VAL A 101 4.29 -4.64 0.77
N GLN A 102 4.96 -3.56 0.36
CA GLN A 102 6.32 -3.62 -0.17
C GLN A 102 7.31 -4.16 0.87
N ALA A 103 7.22 -3.70 2.11
CA ALA A 103 8.10 -4.14 3.19
C ALA A 103 7.97 -5.65 3.43
N VAL A 104 6.74 -6.18 3.52
CA VAL A 104 6.50 -7.62 3.69
C VAL A 104 7.03 -8.42 2.51
N ILE A 105 6.75 -7.97 1.27
CA ILE A 105 7.28 -8.64 0.07
C ILE A 105 8.81 -8.66 0.10
N ALA A 106 9.46 -7.54 0.43
CA ALA A 106 10.90 -7.45 0.48
C ALA A 106 11.51 -8.37 1.55
N MET A 107 10.93 -8.40 2.76
CA MET A 107 11.39 -9.27 3.86
C MET A 107 11.31 -10.75 3.50
N LEU A 108 10.25 -11.19 2.84
CA LEU A 108 10.03 -12.60 2.53
C LEU A 108 10.63 -13.03 1.19
N TRP A 109 11.07 -12.08 0.35
CA TRP A 109 11.42 -12.28 -1.06
C TRP A 109 12.38 -13.43 -1.33
N LEU A 110 13.42 -13.58 -0.52
CA LEU A 110 14.46 -14.60 -0.74
C LEU A 110 13.88 -16.01 -0.76
N TRP A 111 12.92 -16.28 0.11
CA TRP A 111 12.32 -17.61 0.34
C TRP A 111 11.02 -17.86 -0.42
N LEU A 112 10.42 -16.82 -1.05
CA LEU A 112 9.21 -16.99 -1.85
C LEU A 112 9.50 -17.80 -3.13
N GLY A 113 8.58 -18.70 -3.46
CA GLY A 113 8.61 -19.48 -4.70
C GLY A 113 8.32 -18.63 -5.94
N ARG A 114 8.63 -19.14 -7.13
CA ARG A 114 8.45 -18.42 -8.41
C ARG A 114 7.04 -17.88 -8.60
N ARG A 115 6.02 -18.68 -8.29
CA ARG A 115 4.61 -18.31 -8.44
C ARG A 115 4.23 -17.13 -7.55
N ARG A 116 4.67 -17.14 -6.31
CA ARG A 116 4.43 -16.05 -5.34
C ARG A 116 5.17 -14.77 -5.76
N LYS A 117 6.42 -14.88 -6.17
CA LYS A 117 7.21 -13.76 -6.71
C LYS A 117 6.54 -13.12 -7.92
N ALA A 118 6.06 -13.94 -8.87
CA ALA A 118 5.34 -13.43 -10.04
C ALA A 118 4.05 -12.67 -9.65
N LYS A 119 3.27 -13.22 -8.70
CA LYS A 119 2.05 -12.60 -8.21
C LYS A 119 2.34 -11.29 -7.45
N ALA A 120 3.39 -11.25 -6.63
CA ALA A 120 3.83 -10.05 -5.94
C ALA A 120 4.29 -8.95 -6.92
N LYS A 121 5.11 -9.30 -7.93
CA LYS A 121 5.50 -8.35 -8.99
C LYS A 121 4.29 -7.77 -9.71
N LYS A 122 3.36 -8.63 -10.14
CA LYS A 122 2.13 -8.20 -10.81
C LYS A 122 1.32 -7.25 -9.92
N LEU A 123 1.15 -7.58 -8.64
CA LEU A 123 0.43 -6.75 -7.67
C LEU A 123 1.02 -5.33 -7.59
N LEU A 124 2.33 -5.21 -7.45
CA LEU A 124 3.01 -3.93 -7.35
C LEU A 124 2.95 -3.13 -8.65
N GLN A 125 3.14 -3.78 -9.79
CA GLN A 125 3.04 -3.15 -11.12
C GLN A 125 1.64 -2.62 -11.38
N GLU A 126 0.62 -3.43 -11.16
CA GLU A 126 -0.79 -3.04 -11.31
C GLU A 126 -1.14 -1.84 -10.42
N TYR A 127 -0.71 -1.84 -9.17
CA TYR A 127 -0.93 -0.73 -8.26
C TYR A 127 -0.27 0.56 -8.75
N HIS A 128 0.97 0.50 -9.20
CA HIS A 128 1.69 1.65 -9.74
C HIS A 128 1.02 2.22 -10.98
N THR A 129 0.65 1.35 -11.93
CA THR A 129 -0.04 1.76 -13.15
C THR A 129 -1.37 2.43 -12.82
N HIS A 130 -2.16 1.83 -11.93
CA HIS A 130 -3.46 2.37 -11.55
C HIS A 130 -3.35 3.70 -10.79
N LYS A 131 -2.35 3.83 -9.90
CA LYS A 131 -2.09 5.07 -9.17
C LYS A 131 -1.65 6.22 -10.10
N ARG A 132 -0.92 5.91 -11.18
CA ARG A 132 -0.54 6.90 -12.20
C ARG A 132 -1.76 7.40 -12.97
N ILE A 133 -2.64 6.49 -13.40
CA ILE A 133 -3.88 6.83 -14.15
C ILE A 133 -4.81 7.73 -13.32
N ASN A 134 -4.85 7.53 -12.00
CA ASN A 134 -5.74 8.30 -11.11
C ASN A 134 -5.13 9.59 -10.54
N ARG A 135 -3.89 9.91 -10.88
CA ARG A 135 -3.33 11.22 -10.54
C ARG A 135 -3.94 12.27 -11.46
N ALA A 136 -4.48 13.32 -10.85
CA ALA A 136 -4.94 14.45 -11.65
C ALA A 136 -3.74 15.08 -12.38
N PRO A 137 -3.90 15.48 -13.64
CA PRO A 137 -2.88 16.24 -14.36
C PRO A 137 -2.45 17.48 -13.57
N GLU A 138 -1.18 17.89 -13.71
CA GLU A 138 -0.66 19.09 -13.05
C GLU A 138 -1.51 20.32 -13.37
N SER A 139 -1.95 20.45 -14.63
CA SER A 139 -2.81 21.56 -15.08
C SER A 139 -4.10 21.66 -14.25
N VAL A 140 -4.74 20.52 -13.93
CA VAL A 140 -5.96 20.50 -13.12
C VAL A 140 -5.67 20.86 -11.66
N VAL A 141 -4.53 20.43 -11.13
CA VAL A 141 -4.12 20.76 -9.75
C VAL A 141 -3.79 22.24 -9.64
N SER A 142 -3.04 22.78 -10.58
CA SER A 142 -2.64 24.20 -10.65
C SER A 142 -3.87 25.10 -10.82
N GLU A 143 -4.78 24.74 -11.72
CA GLU A 143 -6.03 25.46 -11.92
C GLU A 143 -6.89 25.45 -10.65
N THR A 144 -6.97 24.30 -9.97
CA THR A 144 -7.68 24.19 -8.69
C THR A 144 -7.08 25.13 -7.64
N ARG A 145 -5.75 25.23 -7.56
CA ARG A 145 -5.04 26.15 -6.65
C ARG A 145 -5.35 27.60 -6.98
N ARG A 146 -5.32 27.95 -8.28
CA ARG A 146 -5.64 29.28 -8.77
C ARG A 146 -7.06 29.71 -8.39
N LEU A 147 -8.05 28.83 -8.63
CA LEU A 147 -9.46 29.09 -8.29
C LEU A 147 -9.69 29.19 -6.76
N LEU A 148 -8.95 28.41 -5.97
CA LEU A 148 -8.97 28.52 -4.50
C LEU A 148 -8.38 29.86 -4.03
N ALA A 149 -7.31 30.34 -4.65
CA ALA A 149 -6.70 31.64 -4.34
C ALA A 149 -7.62 32.82 -4.69
N GLN A 150 -8.49 32.66 -5.70
CA GLN A 150 -9.54 33.62 -6.05
C GLN A 150 -10.73 33.61 -5.07
N GLY A 151 -10.70 32.80 -4.02
CA GLY A 151 -11.75 32.77 -3.01
C GLY A 151 -13.02 32.01 -3.41
N LEU A 152 -13.02 31.28 -4.54
CA LEU A 152 -14.20 30.51 -4.95
C LEU A 152 -14.50 29.37 -3.97
N SER A 153 -15.80 29.08 -3.78
CA SER A 153 -16.22 27.99 -2.93
C SER A 153 -15.81 26.64 -3.52
N LYS A 154 -15.39 25.69 -2.66
CA LYS A 154 -14.94 24.35 -3.09
C LYS A 154 -15.99 23.60 -3.92
N ARG A 155 -17.29 23.80 -3.65
CA ARG A 155 -18.38 23.20 -4.43
C ARG A 155 -18.45 23.76 -5.85
N LYS A 156 -18.25 25.09 -6.01
CA LYS A 156 -18.22 25.74 -7.32
C LYS A 156 -17.00 25.28 -8.12
N ILE A 157 -15.84 25.25 -7.49
CA ILE A 157 -14.61 24.75 -8.13
C ILE A 157 -14.78 23.31 -8.59
N ALA A 158 -15.30 22.41 -7.73
CA ALA A 158 -15.51 21.00 -8.07
C ALA A 158 -16.35 20.82 -9.34
N LYS A 159 -17.43 21.63 -9.50
CA LYS A 159 -18.26 21.62 -10.71
C LYS A 159 -17.49 22.15 -11.94
N MET A 160 -16.71 23.22 -11.78
CA MET A 160 -15.98 23.83 -12.90
C MET A 160 -14.90 22.93 -13.49
N ILE A 161 -14.20 22.17 -12.66
CA ILE A 161 -13.10 21.28 -13.09
C ILE A 161 -13.53 19.83 -13.28
N ASP A 162 -14.81 19.53 -13.16
CA ASP A 162 -15.38 18.17 -13.22
C ASP A 162 -14.65 17.18 -12.31
N LYS A 163 -14.48 17.56 -11.03
CA LYS A 163 -13.87 16.72 -9.99
C LYS A 163 -14.73 16.70 -8.73
N SER A 164 -14.48 15.70 -7.88
CA SER A 164 -15.20 15.59 -6.62
C SER A 164 -14.84 16.74 -5.66
N TYR A 165 -15.75 17.08 -4.77
CA TYR A 165 -15.48 17.99 -3.65
C TYR A 165 -14.26 17.55 -2.81
N GLY A 166 -14.13 16.21 -2.61
CA GLY A 166 -13.00 15.63 -1.90
C GLY A 166 -11.66 15.94 -2.56
N PHE A 167 -11.59 15.92 -3.90
CA PHE A 167 -10.41 16.29 -4.65
C PHE A 167 -9.98 17.74 -4.35
N VAL A 168 -10.92 18.69 -4.47
CA VAL A 168 -10.64 20.11 -4.19
C VAL A 168 -10.16 20.32 -2.75
N ASN A 169 -10.77 19.60 -1.80
CA ASN A 169 -10.35 19.66 -0.41
C ASN A 169 -8.96 19.10 -0.15
N HIS A 170 -8.55 18.02 -0.88
CA HIS A 170 -7.19 17.47 -0.82
C HIS A 170 -6.17 18.44 -1.40
N VAL A 171 -6.48 19.08 -2.54
CA VAL A 171 -5.61 20.12 -3.13
C VAL A 171 -5.41 21.28 -2.15
N LYS A 172 -6.49 21.78 -1.54
CA LYS A 172 -6.42 22.85 -0.53
C LYS A 172 -5.54 22.49 0.66
N ARG A 173 -5.54 21.22 1.09
CA ARG A 173 -4.75 20.71 2.21
C ARG A 173 -3.31 20.30 1.82
N GLY A 174 -2.88 20.51 0.58
CA GLY A 174 -1.57 20.12 0.09
C GLY A 174 -1.34 18.60 0.02
N ARG A 175 -2.42 17.79 0.06
CA ARG A 175 -2.34 16.31 0.06
C ARG A 175 -2.35 15.70 -1.34
N THR A 176 -2.52 16.50 -2.37
CA THR A 176 -2.54 16.05 -3.77
C THR A 176 -1.22 16.42 -4.42
N HIS A 177 -0.45 15.39 -4.80
CA HIS A 177 0.72 15.56 -5.64
C HIS A 177 0.29 15.48 -7.10
N ALA A 178 0.74 16.44 -7.90
CA ALA A 178 0.63 16.38 -9.33
C ALA A 178 1.45 15.20 -9.87
N SER A 179 0.99 14.58 -10.96
CA SER A 179 1.85 13.66 -11.70
C SER A 179 3.03 14.45 -12.25
N ALA A 180 4.25 13.99 -11.99
CA ALA A 180 5.41 14.52 -12.69
C ALA A 180 5.13 14.39 -14.21
N VAL A 181 5.16 15.51 -14.91
CA VAL A 181 5.15 15.51 -16.37
C VAL A 181 6.46 14.84 -16.77
N GLU A 182 6.39 13.67 -17.41
CA GLU A 182 7.55 13.17 -18.17
C GLU A 182 7.86 14.24 -19.22
N VAL A 183 8.89 15.02 -18.97
CA VAL A 183 9.50 15.82 -20.02
C VAL A 183 10.06 14.80 -21.00
N ALA A 184 9.39 14.64 -22.13
CA ALA A 184 9.92 13.87 -23.25
C ALA A 184 11.34 14.37 -23.52
N PRO A 185 12.34 13.48 -23.65
CA PRO A 185 13.68 13.93 -24.03
C PRO A 185 13.56 14.62 -25.39
N GLN A 186 13.83 15.92 -25.42
CA GLN A 186 13.99 16.64 -26.67
C GLN A 186 15.16 15.98 -27.37
N CYS A 187 14.89 15.29 -28.46
CA CYS A 187 15.91 14.86 -29.40
C CYS A 187 16.66 16.12 -29.87
N LEU A 188 17.85 16.32 -29.35
CA LEU A 188 18.83 17.21 -29.95
C LEU A 188 19.23 16.62 -31.31
N ILE A 189 18.56 17.08 -32.35
CA ILE A 189 19.03 16.90 -33.74
C ILE A 189 20.13 17.96 -33.91
N SER A 190 21.35 17.48 -33.97
CA SER A 190 22.49 18.22 -34.52
C SER A 190 22.96 17.46 -35.73
#